data_a39d66e44e88f89d6ebdea4c7f29434e
#
_entry.id   a39d66e44e88f89d6ebdea4c7f29434e
#
_cell.length_a   1.000
_cell.length_b   1.000
_cell.length_c   1.000
_cell.angle_alpha   90.00
_cell.angle_beta   90.00
_cell.angle_gamma   90.00
#
_symmetry.space_group_name_H-M   'P 1'
#
loop_
_entity.id
_entity.type
_entity.pdbx_description
1 polymer ?
#
loop_
_entity_poly.entity_id
_entity_poly.type
_entity_poly.pdbx_seq_one_letter_code
_entity_poly.pdbx_strand_id
1 'polypeptide(L)'
;MRVLLAEDDLRLGKLIQYMLEQNDISVEWVTDGSDIYEYATYAEYDILILDWMMPGETGVEACARLRRSGYDRAILMLTARDSVEDRVTGLDAGADDYLVKPFEFSEL
;
A
#
# COMPACT_ATOMS: atom_id res chain seq x y z
N MET A 1 -14.87 -1.56 6.59
CA MET A 1 -13.63 -0.94 6.10
C MET A 1 -13.22 -1.56 4.77
N ARG A 2 -12.78 -0.76 3.86
CA ARG A 2 -12.39 -1.21 2.53
C ARG A 2 -10.94 -0.81 2.25
N VAL A 3 -10.12 -1.78 1.82
CA VAL A 3 -8.68 -1.62 1.63
C VAL A 3 -8.30 -1.91 0.18
N LEU A 4 -7.47 -1.06 -0.40
CA LEU A 4 -6.77 -1.38 -1.64
C LEU A 4 -5.37 -1.85 -1.28
N LEU A 5 -5.04 -3.08 -1.66
CA LEU A 5 -3.72 -3.68 -1.43
C LEU A 5 -2.97 -3.77 -2.74
N ALA A 6 -1.78 -3.20 -2.81
CA ALA A 6 -0.87 -3.34 -3.94
C ALA A 6 0.33 -4.16 -3.49
N GLU A 7 0.45 -5.39 -3.97
CA GLU A 7 1.51 -6.32 -3.61
C GLU A 7 1.73 -7.30 -4.76
N ASP A 8 2.95 -7.38 -5.28
CA ASP A 8 3.27 -8.27 -6.40
C ASP A 8 3.69 -9.68 -5.96
N ASP A 9 4.07 -9.86 -4.70
CA ASP A 9 4.34 -11.18 -4.14
C ASP A 9 2.98 -11.86 -3.91
N LEU A 10 2.67 -12.84 -4.76
CA LEU A 10 1.36 -13.51 -4.74
C LEU A 10 1.09 -14.24 -3.43
N ARG A 11 2.13 -14.79 -2.82
CA ARG A 11 2.00 -15.51 -1.56
C ARG A 11 1.69 -14.56 -0.41
N LEU A 12 2.44 -13.47 -0.32
CA LEU A 12 2.24 -12.46 0.72
C LEU A 12 0.92 -11.72 0.53
N GLY A 13 0.61 -11.33 -0.71
CA GLY A 13 -0.64 -10.65 -1.02
C GLY A 13 -1.86 -11.47 -0.62
N LYS A 14 -1.83 -12.76 -0.95
CA LYS A 14 -2.93 -13.66 -0.58
C LYS A 14 -3.07 -13.81 0.93
N LEU A 15 -1.95 -13.89 1.64
CA LEU A 15 -1.95 -14.01 3.09
C LEU A 15 -2.51 -12.74 3.74
N ILE A 16 -2.09 -11.57 3.29
CA ILE A 16 -2.60 -10.28 3.80
C ILE A 16 -4.10 -10.20 3.54
N GLN A 17 -4.54 -10.50 2.32
CA GLN A 17 -5.95 -10.47 1.97
C GLN A 17 -6.76 -11.40 2.89
N TYR A 18 -6.28 -12.62 3.10
CA TYR A 18 -6.96 -13.57 3.97
C TYR A 18 -7.08 -13.04 5.40
N MET A 19 -5.98 -12.53 5.96
CA MET A 19 -5.96 -12.06 7.34
C MET A 19 -6.88 -10.84 7.55
N LEU A 20 -6.90 -9.93 6.59
CA LEU A 20 -7.78 -8.76 6.67
C LEU A 20 -9.25 -9.17 6.54
N GLU A 21 -9.55 -10.09 5.62
CA GLU A 21 -10.93 -10.56 5.43
C GLU A 21 -11.45 -11.33 6.63
N GLN A 22 -10.57 -11.98 7.40
CA GLN A 22 -10.95 -12.61 8.67
C GLN A 22 -11.41 -11.59 9.72
N ASN A 23 -11.05 -10.33 9.56
CA ASN A 23 -11.45 -9.23 10.44
C ASN A 23 -12.53 -8.35 9.81
N ASP A 24 -13.29 -8.90 8.87
CA ASP A 24 -14.40 -8.22 8.20
C ASP A 24 -13.96 -6.98 7.40
N ILE A 25 -12.71 -6.97 6.92
CA ILE A 25 -12.17 -5.92 6.07
C ILE A 25 -12.25 -6.39 4.63
N SER A 26 -12.89 -5.61 3.77
CA SER A 26 -12.99 -5.89 2.36
C SER A 26 -11.70 -5.46 1.65
N VAL A 27 -11.09 -6.35 0.87
CA VAL A 27 -9.80 -6.10 0.22
C VAL A 27 -9.93 -6.22 -1.30
N GLU A 28 -9.50 -5.16 -1.99
CA GLU A 28 -9.24 -5.19 -3.42
C GLU A 28 -7.73 -5.30 -3.58
N TRP A 29 -7.26 -6.30 -4.31
CA TRP A 29 -5.82 -6.58 -4.42
C TRP A 29 -5.36 -6.46 -5.86
N VAL A 30 -4.35 -5.61 -6.09
CA VAL A 30 -3.69 -5.45 -7.40
C VAL A 30 -2.23 -5.85 -7.30
N THR A 31 -1.67 -6.35 -8.40
CA THR A 31 -0.30 -6.86 -8.44
C THR A 31 0.64 -6.01 -9.29
N ASP A 32 0.13 -4.97 -9.92
CA ASP A 32 0.92 -4.05 -10.74
C ASP A 32 0.73 -2.62 -10.23
N GLY A 33 1.84 -1.91 -10.06
CA GLY A 33 1.81 -0.54 -9.53
C GLY A 33 1.09 0.44 -10.43
N SER A 34 1.04 0.17 -11.73
CA SER A 34 0.33 1.04 -12.67
C SER A 34 -1.18 1.05 -12.46
N ASP A 35 -1.72 0.07 -11.72
CA ASP A 35 -3.14 0.02 -11.40
C ASP A 35 -3.51 0.82 -10.15
N ILE A 36 -2.54 1.21 -9.34
CA ILE A 36 -2.80 1.85 -8.04
C ILE A 36 -3.58 3.14 -8.19
N TYR A 37 -3.10 4.05 -9.00
CA TYR A 37 -3.72 5.37 -9.17
C TYR A 37 -5.15 5.24 -9.70
N GLU A 38 -5.32 4.42 -10.72
CA GLU A 38 -6.63 4.21 -11.34
C GLU A 38 -7.63 3.66 -10.33
N TYR A 39 -7.27 2.60 -9.61
CA TYR A 39 -8.17 2.01 -8.61
C TYR A 39 -8.47 2.98 -7.47
N ALA A 40 -7.44 3.65 -6.95
CA ALA A 40 -7.60 4.55 -5.81
C ALA A 40 -8.51 5.75 -6.14
N THR A 41 -8.49 6.21 -7.40
CA THR A 41 -9.31 7.36 -7.82
C THR A 41 -10.69 6.94 -8.32
N TYR A 42 -10.85 5.69 -8.74
CA TYR A 42 -12.13 5.19 -9.25
C TYR A 42 -13.10 4.79 -8.15
N ALA A 43 -12.61 4.20 -7.07
CA ALA A 43 -13.44 3.71 -5.97
C ALA A 43 -12.97 4.32 -4.65
N GLU A 44 -13.83 4.24 -3.62
CA GLU A 44 -13.48 4.74 -2.30
C GLU A 44 -12.90 3.64 -1.44
N TYR A 45 -11.73 3.91 -0.88
CA TYR A 45 -11.05 3.03 0.09
C TYR A 45 -10.79 3.81 1.36
N ASP A 46 -10.78 3.11 2.49
CA ASP A 46 -10.45 3.73 3.78
C ASP A 46 -8.94 3.83 3.95
N ILE A 47 -8.21 2.86 3.40
CA ILE A 47 -6.75 2.85 3.47
C ILE A 47 -6.18 2.17 2.22
N LEU A 48 -5.04 2.66 1.76
CA LEU A 48 -4.23 2.00 0.75
C LEU A 48 -3.03 1.36 1.44
N ILE A 49 -2.75 0.10 1.13
CA ILE A 49 -1.55 -0.60 1.59
C ILE A 49 -0.72 -0.86 0.33
N LEU A 50 0.40 -0.16 0.20
CA LEU A 50 1.21 -0.16 -1.01
C LEU A 50 2.60 -0.72 -0.75
N ASP A 51 2.99 -1.76 -1.49
CA ASP A 51 4.39 -2.18 -1.50
C ASP A 51 5.19 -1.16 -2.31
N TRP A 52 6.37 -0.82 -1.83
CA TRP A 52 7.28 0.08 -2.54
C TRP A 52 7.71 -0.54 -3.88
N MET A 53 8.19 -1.80 -3.83
CA MET A 53 8.76 -2.48 -4.99
C MET A 53 7.67 -3.18 -5.79
N MET A 54 7.10 -2.46 -6.74
CA MET A 54 6.05 -2.97 -7.62
C MET A 54 6.50 -2.84 -9.08
N PRO A 55 6.12 -3.79 -9.94
CA PRO A 55 6.32 -3.61 -11.38
C PRO A 55 5.45 -2.45 -11.88
N GLY A 56 5.89 -1.81 -12.95
CA GLY A 56 5.21 -0.61 -13.45
C GLY A 56 5.57 0.57 -12.57
N GLU A 57 4.57 1.27 -12.05
CA GLU A 57 4.79 2.38 -11.12
C GLU A 57 5.12 1.83 -9.72
N THR A 58 6.16 2.36 -9.06
CA THR A 58 6.47 1.94 -7.70
C THR A 58 5.42 2.46 -6.73
N GLY A 59 5.33 1.83 -5.55
CA GLY A 59 4.41 2.31 -4.51
C GLY A 59 4.68 3.75 -4.09
N VAL A 60 5.96 4.13 -4.02
CA VAL A 60 6.35 5.52 -3.68
C VAL A 60 5.93 6.49 -4.77
N GLU A 61 6.15 6.13 -6.03
CA GLU A 61 5.72 6.96 -7.16
C GLU A 61 4.20 7.13 -7.19
N ALA A 62 3.47 6.04 -6.98
CA ALA A 62 2.01 6.08 -6.94
C ALA A 62 1.50 6.94 -5.78
N CYS A 63 2.10 6.81 -4.61
CA CYS A 63 1.77 7.61 -3.43
C CYS A 63 1.97 9.10 -3.71
N ALA A 64 3.13 9.48 -4.23
CA ALA A 64 3.43 10.87 -4.56
C ALA A 64 2.45 11.44 -5.59
N ARG A 65 2.13 10.65 -6.60
CA ARG A 65 1.18 11.03 -7.65
C ARG A 65 -0.22 11.27 -7.06
N LEU A 66 -0.67 10.36 -6.19
CA LEU A 66 -1.97 10.49 -5.53
C LEU A 66 -2.03 11.75 -4.68
N ARG A 67 -1.00 12.02 -3.88
CA ARG A 67 -0.97 13.20 -3.02
C ARG A 67 -0.97 14.49 -3.84
N ARG A 68 -0.25 14.52 -4.95
CA ARG A 68 -0.27 15.68 -5.84
C ARG A 68 -1.64 15.94 -6.43
N SER A 69 -2.44 14.89 -6.64
CA SER A 69 -3.80 15.03 -7.17
C SER A 69 -4.85 15.38 -6.12
N GLY A 70 -4.44 15.50 -4.85
CA GLY A 70 -5.35 15.85 -3.76
C GLY A 70 -5.92 14.66 -3.00
N TYR A 71 -5.41 13.44 -3.24
CA TYR A 71 -5.87 12.26 -2.53
C TYR A 71 -5.51 12.37 -1.04
N ASP A 72 -6.48 12.27 -0.15
CA ASP A 72 -6.31 12.55 1.28
C ASP A 72 -6.55 11.35 2.20
N ARG A 73 -6.84 10.16 1.66
CA ARG A 73 -7.06 8.97 2.47
C ARG A 73 -5.73 8.41 2.99
N ALA A 74 -5.84 7.55 4.02
CA ALA A 74 -4.67 6.95 4.65
C ALA A 74 -3.90 6.05 3.69
N ILE A 75 -2.57 6.14 3.71
CA ILE A 75 -1.67 5.29 2.93
C ILE A 75 -0.62 4.69 3.87
N LEU A 76 -0.55 3.35 3.86
CA LEU A 76 0.48 2.60 4.56
C LEU A 76 1.45 2.04 3.52
N MET A 77 2.74 2.38 3.64
CA MET A 77 3.79 1.83 2.79
C MET A 77 4.31 0.54 3.42
N LEU A 78 4.35 -0.53 2.63
CA LEU A 78 4.76 -1.85 3.08
C LEU A 78 5.93 -2.32 2.21
N THR A 79 7.09 -2.64 2.81
CA THR A 79 8.27 -2.97 2.01
C THR A 79 9.38 -3.60 2.83
N ALA A 80 10.34 -4.25 2.14
CA ALA A 80 11.57 -4.76 2.74
C ALA A 80 12.65 -3.68 2.95
N ARG A 81 12.43 -2.46 2.42
CA ARG A 81 13.40 -1.36 2.53
C ARG A 81 13.32 -0.73 3.92
N ASP A 82 14.36 -0.90 4.72
CA ASP A 82 14.32 -0.55 6.14
C ASP A 82 15.29 0.55 6.58
N SER A 83 16.05 1.17 5.65
CA SER A 83 16.95 2.25 6.02
C SER A 83 16.17 3.50 6.46
N VAL A 84 16.82 4.33 7.28
CA VAL A 84 16.23 5.62 7.69
C VAL A 84 15.92 6.47 6.46
N GLU A 85 16.84 6.49 5.49
CA GLU A 85 16.65 7.23 4.24
C GLU A 85 15.42 6.75 3.47
N ASP A 86 15.22 5.43 3.38
CA ASP A 86 14.06 4.85 2.70
C ASP A 86 12.77 5.23 3.42
N ARG A 87 12.75 5.19 4.75
CA ARG A 87 11.58 5.57 5.54
C ARG A 87 11.23 7.04 5.33
N VAL A 88 12.25 7.90 5.33
CA VAL A 88 12.06 9.34 5.08
C VAL A 88 11.49 9.54 3.68
N THR A 89 12.04 8.86 2.67
CA THR A 89 11.56 8.96 1.30
C THR A 89 10.10 8.54 1.18
N GLY A 90 9.73 7.43 1.81
CA GLY A 90 8.33 6.94 1.80
C GLY A 90 7.37 7.91 2.45
N LEU A 91 7.73 8.43 3.63
CA LEU A 91 6.89 9.40 4.34
C LEU A 91 6.83 10.74 3.62
N ASP A 92 7.94 11.20 3.04
CA ASP A 92 7.97 12.43 2.25
C ASP A 92 7.15 12.34 0.98
N ALA A 93 7.00 11.13 0.41
CA ALA A 93 6.12 10.91 -0.73
C ALA A 93 4.64 11.06 -0.36
N GLY A 94 4.32 11.03 0.95
CA GLY A 94 2.99 11.26 1.45
C GLY A 94 2.35 10.09 2.18
N ALA A 95 3.10 9.00 2.42
CA ALA A 95 2.59 7.88 3.22
C ALA A 95 2.40 8.33 4.68
N ASP A 96 1.34 7.85 5.30
CA ASP A 96 1.05 8.15 6.71
C ASP A 96 1.86 7.28 7.64
N ASP A 97 2.22 6.09 7.19
CA ASP A 97 3.01 5.15 7.98
C ASP A 97 3.83 4.26 7.06
N TYR A 98 4.79 3.55 7.65
CA TYR A 98 5.77 2.77 6.93
C TYR A 98 6.06 1.49 7.72
N LEU A 99 5.74 0.33 7.15
CA LEU A 99 5.90 -0.95 7.81
C LEU A 99 6.90 -1.81 7.05
N VAL A 100 7.93 -2.29 7.74
CA VAL A 100 9.03 -3.07 7.14
C VAL A 100 8.75 -4.56 7.25
N LYS A 101 8.95 -5.28 6.15
CA LYS A 101 8.87 -6.74 6.11
C LYS A 101 10.13 -7.37 6.72
N PRO A 102 10.06 -8.50 7.41
CA PRO A 102 8.82 -9.15 7.87
C PRO A 102 8.18 -8.39 9.03
N PHE A 103 6.86 -8.48 9.13
CA PHE A 103 6.12 -7.78 10.16
C PHE A 103 5.13 -8.74 10.83
N GLU A 104 4.69 -8.38 12.05
CA GLU A 104 3.63 -9.10 12.72
C GLU A 104 2.27 -8.59 12.23
N PHE A 105 1.32 -9.48 12.01
CA PHE A 105 0.00 -9.06 11.56
C PHE A 105 -0.70 -8.15 12.56
N SER A 106 -0.34 -8.22 13.83
CA SER A 106 -0.85 -7.30 14.84
C SER A 106 -0.44 -5.84 14.58
N GLU A 107 0.61 -5.61 13.80
CA GLU A 107 1.05 -4.28 13.41
C GLU A 107 0.23 -3.72 12.23
N LEU A 108 -0.37 -4.61 11.46
CA LEU A 108 -1.13 -4.24 10.28
C LEU A 108 -2.55 -3.79 10.67
#